data_6f95a2234491c84d17c1a22dace15277
#
_entry.id   6f95a2234491c84d17c1a22dace15277
#
_cell.length_a   1.000
_cell.length_b   1.000
_cell.length_c   1.000
_cell.angle_alpha   90.00
_cell.angle_beta   90.00
_cell.angle_gamma   90.00
#
_symmetry.space_group_name_H-M   'P 1'
#
loop_
_entity.id
_entity.type
_entity.pdbx_description
1 polymer ?
#
loop_
_entity_poly.entity_id
_entity_poly.type
_entity_poly.pdbx_seq_one_letter_code
_entity_poly.pdbx_strand_id
1 'polypeptide(L)'
;MIEGRFLMKIVGRALAVLAGSALALSAPAWSDDNGKKEMDETREAVEMSKTAKVTVEQAIKTATEKMAGKVIEAELERKHGKAVWEVEIVGEDGKVTEVHVDADSGAVIDTEAKKEKEHKGKGKSKK
;
A
#
# COMPACT_ATOMS: atom_id res chain seq x y z
N MET A 1 2.53 2.04 40.82
CA MET A 1 2.29 3.27 40.03
C MET A 1 3.62 3.64 39.37
N ILE A 2 3.74 3.36 38.09
CA ILE A 2 4.93 3.74 37.31
C ILE A 2 4.45 4.79 36.33
N GLU A 3 4.69 6.05 36.66
CA GLU A 3 4.52 7.15 35.74
C GLU A 3 5.75 7.26 34.86
N GLY A 4 5.64 6.78 33.62
CA GLY A 4 6.63 7.01 32.57
C GLY A 4 6.48 8.41 31.99
N ARG A 5 7.20 9.37 32.54
CA ARG A 5 7.34 10.69 31.92
C ARG A 5 8.29 10.59 30.74
N PHE A 6 7.75 10.63 29.55
CA PHE A 6 8.52 10.84 28.32
C PHE A 6 8.89 12.32 28.23
N LEU A 7 10.11 12.67 28.64
CA LEU A 7 10.68 14.01 28.48
C LEU A 7 11.31 14.07 27.07
N MET A 8 10.61 14.66 26.12
CA MET A 8 11.19 15.08 24.85
C MET A 8 12.07 16.31 25.09
N LYS A 9 13.39 16.12 25.11
CA LYS A 9 14.34 17.23 25.05
C LYS A 9 14.40 17.74 23.61
N ILE A 10 13.75 18.87 23.38
CA ILE A 10 13.94 19.66 22.17
C ILE A 10 15.27 20.39 22.32
N VAL A 11 16.31 19.88 21.66
CA VAL A 11 17.58 20.59 21.56
C VAL A 11 17.46 21.54 20.37
N GLY A 12 17.27 22.81 20.69
CA GLY A 12 17.38 23.89 19.72
C GLY A 12 18.83 24.01 19.24
N ARG A 13 19.05 23.82 17.95
CA ARG A 13 20.33 24.16 17.31
C ARG A 13 20.12 25.39 16.45
N ALA A 14 20.91 26.42 16.83
CA ALA A 14 20.98 27.73 16.19
C ALA A 14 21.29 27.61 14.69
N LEU A 15 20.56 28.37 13.88
CA LEU A 15 20.86 28.63 12.48
C LEU A 15 22.15 29.40 12.33
N ALA A 16 23.13 28.83 11.69
CA ALA A 16 24.22 29.56 11.07
C ALA A 16 23.85 29.83 9.60
N VAL A 17 23.58 31.08 9.28
CA VAL A 17 23.40 31.55 7.92
C VAL A 17 24.77 31.66 7.29
N LEU A 18 25.09 30.80 6.34
CA LEU A 18 26.21 30.99 5.43
C LEU A 18 25.64 31.32 4.05
N ALA A 19 25.76 32.56 3.66
CA ALA A 19 25.58 33.03 2.30
C ALA A 19 26.68 32.45 1.43
N GLY A 20 26.31 31.65 0.45
CA GLY A 20 27.22 31.05 -0.51
C GLY A 20 26.53 30.83 -1.84
N SER A 21 26.85 31.69 -2.80
CA SER A 21 26.86 31.56 -4.25
C SER A 21 25.92 30.57 -4.92
N ALA A 22 24.96 31.10 -5.66
CA ALA A 22 24.11 30.40 -6.60
C ALA A 22 24.91 29.74 -7.73
N LEU A 23 25.10 28.44 -7.64
CA LEU A 23 25.30 27.60 -8.81
C LEU A 23 23.93 27.04 -9.18
N ALA A 24 23.33 27.60 -10.22
CA ALA A 24 22.12 27.05 -10.83
C ALA A 24 22.47 25.72 -11.50
N LEU A 25 22.47 24.65 -10.72
CA LEU A 25 22.38 23.30 -11.24
C LEU A 25 20.90 23.08 -11.59
N SER A 26 20.60 23.14 -12.89
CA SER A 26 19.34 22.68 -13.43
C SER A 26 19.20 21.19 -13.08
N ALA A 27 18.54 20.90 -11.97
CA ALA A 27 18.12 19.56 -11.69
C ALA A 27 17.11 19.15 -12.77
N PRO A 28 17.27 17.98 -13.44
CA PRO A 28 16.22 17.49 -14.30
C PRO A 28 14.95 17.40 -13.46
N ALA A 29 13.87 18.00 -13.96
CA ALA A 29 12.55 17.85 -13.38
C ALA A 29 12.12 16.38 -13.60
N TRP A 30 12.44 15.54 -12.63
CA TRP A 30 11.84 14.22 -12.53
C TRP A 30 10.40 14.50 -12.09
N SER A 31 9.48 14.40 -13.02
CA SER A 31 8.06 14.38 -12.73
C SER A 31 7.82 13.18 -11.83
N ASP A 32 7.67 13.43 -10.55
CA ASP A 32 7.33 12.42 -9.55
C ASP A 32 5.82 12.16 -9.61
N ASP A 33 5.40 11.66 -10.78
CA ASP A 33 4.00 11.35 -11.07
C ASP A 33 3.51 10.16 -10.22
N ASN A 34 4.45 9.30 -9.78
CA ASN A 34 4.16 8.19 -8.87
C ASN A 34 3.77 8.66 -7.47
N GLY A 35 4.46 9.66 -6.91
CA GLY A 35 4.15 10.16 -5.57
C GLY A 35 2.76 10.78 -5.47
N LYS A 36 2.30 11.42 -6.54
CA LYS A 36 0.95 11.98 -6.59
C LYS A 36 -0.13 10.89 -6.62
N LYS A 37 0.11 9.84 -7.39
CA LYS A 37 -0.81 8.71 -7.49
C LYS A 37 -0.95 7.98 -6.15
N GLU A 38 0.16 7.68 -5.48
CA GLU A 38 0.15 7.05 -4.15
C GLU A 38 -0.57 7.90 -3.09
N MET A 39 -0.39 9.22 -3.14
CA MET A 39 -1.10 10.14 -2.23
C MET A 39 -2.60 10.17 -2.50
N ASP A 40 -3.02 10.11 -3.75
CA ASP A 40 -4.43 10.10 -4.12
C ASP A 40 -5.09 8.77 -3.71
N GLU A 41 -4.43 7.64 -3.92
CA GLU A 41 -4.88 6.31 -3.48
C GLU A 41 -5.02 6.22 -1.96
N THR A 42 -4.02 6.70 -1.22
CA THR A 42 -4.05 6.75 0.25
C THR A 42 -5.20 7.62 0.76
N ARG A 43 -5.45 8.75 0.11
CA ARG A 43 -6.51 9.67 0.47
C ARG A 43 -7.89 9.06 0.22
N GLU A 44 -8.05 8.34 -0.88
CA GLU A 44 -9.27 7.63 -1.21
C GLU A 44 -9.53 6.49 -0.20
N ALA A 45 -8.51 5.72 0.15
CA ALA A 45 -8.59 4.68 1.17
C ALA A 45 -9.00 5.24 2.54
N VAL A 46 -8.46 6.40 2.95
CA VAL A 46 -8.88 7.09 4.19
C VAL A 46 -10.35 7.50 4.14
N GLU A 47 -10.83 8.03 3.03
CA GLU A 47 -12.25 8.40 2.91
C GLU A 47 -13.16 7.16 2.93
N MET A 48 -12.79 6.10 2.26
CA MET A 48 -13.54 4.84 2.27
C MET A 48 -13.55 4.20 3.66
N SER A 49 -12.47 4.29 4.41
CA SER A 49 -12.36 3.71 5.75
C SER A 49 -13.35 4.31 6.75
N LYS A 50 -13.79 5.54 6.53
CA LYS A 50 -14.80 6.21 7.38
C LYS A 50 -16.20 5.59 7.26
N THR A 51 -16.48 4.96 6.13
CA THR A 51 -17.80 4.35 5.84
C THR A 51 -17.76 2.84 5.79
N ALA A 52 -16.58 2.23 5.66
CA ALA A 52 -16.41 0.79 5.68
C ALA A 52 -16.83 0.20 7.03
N LYS A 53 -17.72 -0.80 7.01
CA LYS A 53 -18.18 -1.51 8.22
C LYS A 53 -17.34 -2.72 8.56
N VAL A 54 -16.63 -3.25 7.56
CA VAL A 54 -15.77 -4.41 7.68
C VAL A 54 -14.35 -3.96 7.94
N THR A 55 -13.73 -4.47 9.01
CA THR A 55 -12.33 -4.20 9.31
C THR A 55 -11.39 -5.03 8.44
N VAL A 56 -10.11 -4.64 8.36
CA VAL A 56 -9.11 -5.42 7.62
C VAL A 56 -8.98 -6.83 8.17
N GLU A 57 -9.04 -7.03 9.48
CA GLU A 57 -8.96 -8.34 10.12
C GLU A 57 -10.15 -9.24 9.72
N GLN A 58 -11.35 -8.66 9.66
CA GLN A 58 -12.54 -9.39 9.21
C GLN A 58 -12.43 -9.77 7.73
N ALA A 59 -11.94 -8.86 6.89
CA ALA A 59 -11.71 -9.12 5.47
C ALA A 59 -10.68 -10.23 5.25
N ILE A 60 -9.56 -10.19 5.97
CA ILE A 60 -8.53 -11.23 5.94
C ILE A 60 -9.08 -12.58 6.36
N LYS A 61 -9.87 -12.63 7.43
CA LYS A 61 -10.51 -13.85 7.90
C LYS A 61 -11.44 -14.42 6.80
N THR A 62 -12.30 -13.60 6.26
CA THR A 62 -13.22 -13.99 5.18
C THR A 62 -12.47 -14.51 3.96
N ALA A 63 -11.42 -13.81 3.54
CA ALA A 63 -10.60 -14.21 2.39
C ALA A 63 -9.89 -15.54 2.61
N THR A 64 -9.33 -15.76 3.81
CA THR A 64 -8.62 -17.02 4.15
C THR A 64 -9.57 -18.20 4.31
N GLU A 65 -10.80 -17.98 4.70
CA GLU A 65 -11.86 -19.01 4.70
C GLU A 65 -12.27 -19.39 3.25
N LYS A 66 -12.20 -18.43 2.33
CA LYS A 66 -12.50 -18.65 0.91
C LYS A 66 -11.35 -19.36 0.19
N MET A 67 -10.12 -18.98 0.50
CA MET A 67 -8.92 -19.51 -0.12
C MET A 67 -7.83 -19.75 0.90
N ALA A 68 -7.39 -21.00 1.02
CA ALA A 68 -6.26 -21.34 1.90
C ALA A 68 -4.94 -20.81 1.32
N GLY A 69 -4.09 -20.24 2.18
CA GLY A 69 -2.78 -19.75 1.79
C GLY A 69 -2.25 -18.69 2.76
N LYS A 70 -1.16 -18.05 2.36
CA LYS A 70 -0.53 -16.99 3.14
C LYS A 70 -0.96 -15.63 2.60
N VAL A 71 -1.53 -14.81 3.46
CA VAL A 71 -1.85 -13.41 3.12
C VAL A 71 -0.56 -12.60 3.03
N ILE A 72 -0.38 -11.89 1.93
CA ILE A 72 0.78 -11.04 1.67
C ILE A 72 0.43 -9.55 1.58
N GLU A 73 -0.82 -9.24 1.23
CA GLU A 73 -1.30 -7.87 1.13
C GLU A 73 -2.79 -7.79 1.44
N ALA A 74 -3.23 -6.68 2.00
CA ALA A 74 -4.64 -6.34 2.16
C ALA A 74 -4.81 -4.84 1.99
N GLU A 75 -5.60 -4.42 1.02
CA GLU A 75 -5.78 -3.03 0.63
C GLU A 75 -7.26 -2.68 0.52
N LEU A 76 -7.60 -1.44 0.91
CA LEU A 76 -8.95 -0.90 0.74
C LEU A 76 -8.97 -0.04 -0.51
N GLU A 77 -9.71 -0.47 -1.51
CA GLU A 77 -9.81 0.21 -2.79
C GLU A 77 -11.27 0.41 -3.25
N ARG A 78 -11.43 1.22 -4.30
CA ARG A 78 -12.73 1.38 -4.95
C ARG A 78 -12.81 0.50 -6.19
N LYS A 79 -13.70 -0.48 -6.15
CA LYS A 79 -13.96 -1.39 -7.28
C LYS A 79 -15.45 -1.34 -7.64
N HIS A 80 -15.76 -1.07 -8.90
CA HIS A 80 -17.14 -0.95 -9.38
C HIS A 80 -18.02 0.05 -8.58
N GLY A 81 -17.42 1.16 -8.12
CA GLY A 81 -18.10 2.20 -7.35
C GLY A 81 -18.34 1.86 -5.87
N LYS A 82 -17.81 0.75 -5.38
CA LYS A 82 -17.92 0.29 -3.99
C LYS A 82 -16.55 0.26 -3.31
N ALA A 83 -16.54 0.42 -1.99
CA ALA A 83 -15.37 0.14 -1.18
C ALA A 83 -15.19 -1.38 -1.03
N VAL A 84 -14.04 -1.89 -1.38
CA VAL A 84 -13.71 -3.31 -1.41
C VAL A 84 -12.36 -3.53 -0.73
N TRP A 85 -12.28 -4.54 0.12
CA TRP A 85 -11.02 -5.08 0.60
C TRP A 85 -10.46 -6.05 -0.44
N GLU A 86 -9.33 -5.73 -1.02
CA GLU A 86 -8.54 -6.65 -1.83
C GLU A 86 -7.52 -7.35 -0.95
N VAL A 87 -7.59 -8.67 -0.88
CA VAL A 87 -6.69 -9.49 -0.08
C VAL A 87 -5.92 -10.42 -0.99
N GLU A 88 -4.60 -10.26 -1.04
CA GLU A 88 -3.71 -11.12 -1.82
C GLU A 88 -3.26 -12.32 -0.99
N ILE A 89 -3.48 -13.50 -1.53
CA ILE A 89 -3.15 -14.77 -0.89
C ILE A 89 -2.24 -15.60 -1.81
N VAL A 90 -1.11 -16.04 -1.27
CA VAL A 90 -0.22 -17.00 -1.95
C VAL A 90 -0.66 -18.40 -1.57
N GLY A 91 -1.05 -19.18 -2.57
CA GLY A 91 -1.35 -20.60 -2.42
C GLY A 91 -0.10 -21.47 -2.29
N GLU A 92 -0.28 -22.76 -1.99
CA GLU A 92 0.82 -23.73 -1.90
C GLU A 92 1.57 -23.91 -3.22
N ASP A 93 0.92 -23.64 -4.33
CA ASP A 93 1.49 -23.67 -5.67
C ASP A 93 2.33 -22.42 -6.02
N GLY A 94 2.46 -21.48 -5.07
CA GLY A 94 3.16 -20.21 -5.24
C GLY A 94 2.42 -19.14 -6.05
N LYS A 95 1.20 -19.42 -6.49
CA LYS A 95 0.40 -18.45 -7.23
C LYS A 95 -0.31 -17.50 -6.28
N VAL A 96 -0.41 -16.24 -6.72
CA VAL A 96 -1.13 -15.20 -6.00
C VAL A 96 -2.56 -15.11 -6.51
N THR A 97 -3.51 -15.13 -5.59
CA THR A 97 -4.92 -14.87 -5.87
C THR A 97 -5.39 -13.68 -5.07
N GLU A 98 -6.07 -12.78 -5.71
CA GLU A 98 -6.76 -11.66 -5.09
C GLU A 98 -8.18 -12.10 -4.71
N VAL A 99 -8.56 -11.89 -3.46
CA VAL A 99 -9.91 -12.12 -2.97
C VAL A 99 -10.54 -10.77 -2.65
N HIS A 100 -11.63 -10.44 -3.33
CA HIS A 100 -12.33 -9.19 -3.14
C HIS A 100 -13.49 -9.37 -2.15
N VAL A 101 -13.43 -8.61 -1.05
CA VAL A 101 -14.43 -8.64 0.02
C VAL A 101 -15.12 -7.28 0.08
N ASP A 102 -16.43 -7.28 0.00
CA ASP A 102 -17.24 -6.06 0.14
C ASP A 102 -17.01 -5.44 1.52
N ALA A 103 -16.55 -4.19 1.55
CA ALA A 103 -16.20 -3.49 2.79
C ALA A 103 -17.43 -3.07 3.61
N ASP A 104 -18.63 -3.18 3.07
CA ASP A 104 -19.89 -2.88 3.77
C ASP A 104 -20.54 -4.15 4.34
N SER A 105 -20.64 -5.20 3.54
CA SER A 105 -21.34 -6.45 3.92
C SER A 105 -20.41 -7.55 4.43
N GLY A 106 -19.12 -7.53 4.07
CA GLY A 106 -18.17 -8.60 4.35
C GLY A 106 -18.30 -9.83 3.45
N ALA A 107 -19.14 -9.75 2.42
CA ALA A 107 -19.30 -10.85 1.46
C ALA A 107 -18.14 -10.89 0.46
N VAL A 108 -17.71 -12.11 0.08
CA VAL A 108 -16.78 -12.26 -1.04
C VAL A 108 -17.50 -11.92 -2.33
N ILE A 109 -16.96 -10.96 -3.08
CA ILE A 109 -17.49 -10.52 -4.37
C ILE A 109 -17.02 -11.48 -5.47
N ASP A 110 -15.70 -11.63 -5.58
CA ASP A 110 -15.04 -12.49 -6.55
C ASP A 110 -13.61 -12.84 -6.11
N THR A 111 -12.95 -13.64 -6.93
CA THR A 111 -11.54 -13.98 -6.79
C THR A 111 -10.85 -13.91 -8.14
N GLU A 112 -9.69 -13.27 -8.21
CA GLU A 112 -8.90 -13.12 -9.43
C GLU A 112 -7.48 -13.68 -9.25
N ALA A 113 -7.02 -14.47 -10.22
CA ALA A 113 -5.63 -14.91 -10.23
C ALA A 113 -4.73 -13.77 -10.73
N LYS A 114 -3.79 -13.37 -9.93
CA LYS A 114 -2.79 -12.36 -10.31
C LYS A 114 -1.85 -12.94 -11.35
N LYS A 115 -1.81 -12.32 -12.52
CA LYS A 115 -0.88 -12.74 -13.58
C LYS A 115 0.53 -12.31 -13.16
N GLU A 116 1.44 -13.28 -13.06
CA GLU A 116 2.85 -12.97 -12.91
C GLU A 116 3.29 -12.05 -14.06
N LYS A 117 3.81 -10.88 -13.71
CA LYS A 117 4.53 -10.06 -14.70
C LYS A 117 5.78 -10.84 -15.05
N GLU A 118 5.79 -11.50 -16.22
CA GLU A 118 7.01 -12.09 -16.75
C GLU A 118 8.10 -11.02 -16.78
N HIS A 119 9.03 -11.10 -15.85
CA HIS A 119 10.29 -10.42 -15.98
C HIS A 119 10.99 -11.03 -17.19
N LYS A 120 10.81 -10.42 -18.37
CA LYS A 120 11.66 -10.67 -19.52
C LYS A 120 13.09 -10.36 -19.10
N GLY A 121 13.75 -11.36 -18.55
CA GLY A 121 15.18 -11.34 -18.34
C GLY A 121 15.82 -11.08 -19.69
N LYS A 122 16.43 -9.89 -19.86
CA LYS A 122 17.34 -9.61 -20.96
C LYS A 122 18.52 -10.56 -20.81
N GLY A 123 18.42 -11.73 -21.42
CA GLY A 123 19.56 -12.61 -21.65
C GLY A 123 20.58 -11.85 -22.50
N LYS A 124 21.60 -11.29 -21.87
CA LYS A 124 22.80 -10.89 -22.57
C LYS A 124 23.53 -12.16 -22.98
N SER A 125 23.27 -12.63 -24.20
CA SER A 125 24.17 -13.54 -24.91
C SER A 125 25.46 -12.79 -25.16
N LYS A 126 26.53 -13.16 -24.45
CA LYS A 126 27.90 -12.84 -24.85
C LYS A 126 28.37 -13.95 -25.77
N LYS A 127 28.59 -13.61 -27.03
CA LYS A 127 29.49 -14.32 -27.88
C LYS A 127 30.92 -13.88 -27.58
#